data_89089620aba0e4a80d6a889165590243
#
_entry.id   89089620aba0e4a80d6a889165590243
#
_cell.length_a   1.000
_cell.length_b   1.000
_cell.length_c   1.000
_cell.angle_alpha   90.00
_cell.angle_beta   90.00
_cell.angle_gamma   90.00
#
_symmetry.space_group_name_H-M   'P 1'
#
loop_
_entity.id
_entity.type
_entity.pdbx_description
1 polymer ?
#
loop_
_entity_poly.entity_id
_entity_poly.type
_entity_poly.pdbx_seq_one_letter_code
_entity_poly.pdbx_strand_id
1 'polypeptide(L)'
;MALEATHIRFALDMQVKYNPTDVGKFIAGAIYPDSRYVTGIDRTLTHLGESDREKLLQSDFGKGWHAHLVCDDVQYEVTKELFPEVFVVKMGHGSEGWVRHCALKVLQDMDDVRQAPIGSFLPYLEHLENPNGEDIAKLRAYSQTFTRMYVDSATPTLNDYYEMWRKWGIGDRLALQIRHQVETYASDAGVMRQIEHIYTKALLRAL
;
A
#
# COMPACT_ATOMS: atom_id res chain seq x y z
N MET A 1 -4.94 1.81 4.69
CA MET A 1 -4.20 2.04 3.44
C MET A 1 -2.71 1.84 3.71
N ALA A 2 -2.18 0.73 3.27
CA ALA A 2 -0.74 0.46 3.20
C ALA A 2 -0.11 1.16 1.99
N LEU A 3 1.16 0.92 1.71
CA LEU A 3 1.79 1.19 0.42
C LEU A 3 2.10 -0.15 -0.27
N GLU A 4 2.60 -0.10 -1.49
CA GLU A 4 2.59 -1.24 -2.40
C GLU A 4 3.48 -2.39 -1.97
N ALA A 5 4.66 -2.12 -1.37
CA ALA A 5 5.50 -3.19 -0.85
C ALA A 5 4.81 -3.93 0.30
N THR A 6 4.12 -3.19 1.17
CA THR A 6 3.31 -3.78 2.25
C THR A 6 2.18 -4.65 1.68
N HIS A 7 1.46 -4.18 0.65
CA HIS A 7 0.40 -4.96 0.01
C HIS A 7 0.92 -6.22 -0.68
N ILE A 8 2.06 -6.13 -1.37
CA ILE A 8 2.70 -7.30 -2.00
C ILE A 8 3.12 -8.30 -0.93
N ARG A 9 3.82 -7.86 0.12
CA ARG A 9 4.24 -8.72 1.23
C ARG A 9 3.04 -9.40 1.89
N PHE A 10 1.99 -8.64 2.20
CA PHE A 10 0.77 -9.17 2.81
C PHE A 10 0.08 -10.20 1.92
N ALA A 11 -0.03 -9.94 0.62
CA ALA A 11 -0.58 -10.90 -0.33
C ALA A 11 0.23 -12.20 -0.37
N LEU A 12 1.57 -12.10 -0.35
CA LEU A 12 2.46 -13.27 -0.31
C LEU A 12 2.23 -14.12 0.94
N ASP A 13 2.17 -13.50 2.12
CA ASP A 13 1.97 -14.22 3.39
C ASP A 13 0.54 -14.82 3.49
N MET A 14 -0.42 -14.22 2.77
CA MET A 14 -1.80 -14.69 2.71
C MET A 14 -2.08 -15.71 1.59
N GLN A 15 -1.07 -16.08 0.77
CA GLN A 15 -1.24 -17.04 -0.33
C GLN A 15 -1.87 -18.36 0.11
N VAL A 16 -1.47 -18.90 1.25
CA VAL A 16 -2.01 -20.18 1.75
C VAL A 16 -3.51 -20.08 2.01
N LYS A 17 -3.98 -18.93 2.54
CA LYS A 17 -5.40 -18.69 2.83
C LYS A 17 -6.23 -18.52 1.56
N TYR A 18 -5.72 -17.75 0.59
CA TYR A 18 -6.43 -17.47 -0.66
C TYR A 18 -6.29 -18.56 -1.72
N ASN A 19 -5.25 -19.39 -1.63
CA ASN A 19 -4.95 -20.48 -2.55
C ASN A 19 -5.11 -20.07 -4.04
N PRO A 20 -4.39 -19.03 -4.51
CA PRO A 20 -4.47 -18.61 -5.91
C PRO A 20 -3.81 -19.66 -6.82
N THR A 21 -4.39 -19.89 -8.00
CA THR A 21 -3.81 -20.75 -9.04
C THR A 21 -2.81 -19.96 -9.91
N ASP A 22 -3.01 -18.65 -10.05
CA ASP A 22 -2.13 -17.72 -10.75
C ASP A 22 -1.65 -16.65 -9.77
N VAL A 23 -0.44 -16.85 -9.24
CA VAL A 23 0.20 -15.94 -8.29
C VAL A 23 0.44 -14.56 -8.90
N GLY A 24 0.73 -14.49 -10.20
CA GLY A 24 0.93 -13.22 -10.89
C GLY A 24 -0.30 -12.34 -10.87
N LYS A 25 -1.46 -12.91 -11.22
CA LYS A 25 -2.75 -12.20 -11.14
C LYS A 25 -3.09 -11.81 -9.70
N PHE A 26 -2.82 -12.69 -8.75
CA PHE A 26 -3.06 -12.42 -7.34
C PHE A 26 -2.25 -11.22 -6.84
N ILE A 27 -0.96 -11.16 -7.14
CA ILE A 27 -0.10 -10.02 -6.76
C ILE A 27 -0.52 -8.73 -7.48
N ALA A 28 -0.84 -8.81 -8.79
CA ALA A 28 -1.35 -7.65 -9.53
C ALA A 28 -2.66 -7.11 -8.92
N GLY A 29 -3.55 -8.00 -8.52
CA GLY A 29 -4.79 -7.64 -7.82
C GLY A 29 -4.53 -6.96 -6.48
N ALA A 30 -3.47 -7.36 -5.76
CA ALA A 30 -3.16 -6.80 -4.44
C ALA A 30 -2.71 -5.33 -4.49
N ILE A 31 -2.20 -4.84 -5.61
CA ILE A 31 -1.85 -3.41 -5.75
C ILE A 31 -2.89 -2.60 -6.54
N TYR A 32 -3.80 -3.28 -7.26
CA TYR A 32 -4.76 -2.63 -8.14
C TYR A 32 -5.61 -1.52 -7.50
N PRO A 33 -6.16 -1.65 -6.27
CA PRO A 33 -7.06 -0.65 -5.70
C PRO A 33 -6.45 0.76 -5.59
N ASP A 34 -5.16 0.86 -5.36
CA ASP A 34 -4.47 2.14 -5.23
C ASP A 34 -4.06 2.76 -6.59
N SER A 35 -4.23 2.03 -7.69
CA SER A 35 -4.08 2.57 -9.06
C SER A 35 -4.99 3.79 -9.29
N ARG A 36 -6.06 3.95 -8.52
CA ARG A 36 -6.98 5.09 -8.55
C ARG A 36 -6.29 6.44 -8.44
N TYR A 37 -5.13 6.51 -7.79
CA TYR A 37 -4.36 7.76 -7.70
C TYR A 37 -3.82 8.22 -9.05
N VAL A 38 -3.65 7.31 -9.99
CA VAL A 38 -3.17 7.58 -11.36
C VAL A 38 -4.31 7.49 -12.37
N THR A 39 -5.20 6.52 -12.22
CA THR A 39 -6.32 6.31 -13.14
C THR A 39 -7.43 7.35 -12.96
N GLY A 40 -7.58 7.90 -11.75
CA GLY A 40 -8.64 8.84 -11.40
C GLY A 40 -9.99 8.18 -11.16
N ILE A 41 -10.04 6.84 -11.06
CA ILE A 41 -11.29 6.14 -10.76
C ILE A 41 -11.77 6.44 -9.33
N ASP A 42 -13.08 6.42 -9.14
CA ASP A 42 -13.67 6.68 -7.82
C ASP A 42 -13.24 5.61 -6.81
N ARG A 43 -12.92 6.05 -5.60
CA ARG A 43 -12.49 5.16 -4.52
C ARG A 43 -13.52 4.08 -4.19
N THR A 44 -14.80 4.37 -4.29
CA THR A 44 -15.89 3.41 -4.00
C THR A 44 -15.91 2.21 -4.94
N LEU A 45 -15.33 2.35 -6.14
CA LEU A 45 -15.20 1.27 -7.12
C LEU A 45 -14.01 0.36 -6.86
N THR A 46 -13.01 0.83 -6.12
CA THR A 46 -11.79 0.06 -5.83
C THR A 46 -11.71 -0.38 -4.36
N HIS A 47 -12.29 0.37 -3.43
CA HIS A 47 -12.37 0.04 -2.02
C HIS A 47 -13.81 -0.30 -1.65
N LEU A 48 -14.21 -1.50 -2.08
CA LEU A 48 -15.58 -2.01 -1.95
C LEU A 48 -15.99 -2.13 -0.48
N GLY A 49 -17.29 -1.90 -0.23
CA GLY A 49 -17.90 -2.22 1.05
C GLY A 49 -17.89 -3.73 1.34
N GLU A 50 -18.01 -4.11 2.60
CA GLU A 50 -17.87 -5.50 3.05
C GLU A 50 -18.79 -6.47 2.30
N SER A 51 -20.05 -6.07 2.03
CA SER A 51 -21.03 -6.87 1.30
C SER A 51 -20.64 -7.24 -0.15
N ASP A 52 -19.75 -6.47 -0.76
CA ASP A 52 -19.35 -6.69 -2.15
C ASP A 52 -17.99 -7.39 -2.28
N ARG A 53 -17.23 -7.49 -1.20
CA ARG A 53 -15.87 -8.09 -1.21
C ARG A 53 -15.87 -9.57 -1.52
N GLU A 54 -16.91 -10.33 -1.14
CA GLU A 54 -16.99 -11.77 -1.42
C GLU A 54 -16.99 -12.08 -2.92
N LYS A 55 -17.52 -11.17 -3.75
CA LYS A 55 -17.53 -11.32 -5.21
C LYS A 55 -16.11 -11.36 -5.80
N LEU A 56 -15.15 -10.74 -5.13
CA LEU A 56 -13.75 -10.72 -5.55
C LEU A 56 -13.10 -12.10 -5.49
N LEU A 57 -13.56 -12.99 -4.63
CA LEU A 57 -12.96 -14.31 -4.40
C LEU A 57 -13.11 -15.27 -5.58
N GLN A 58 -13.85 -14.90 -6.63
CA GLN A 58 -14.13 -15.73 -7.81
C GLN A 58 -12.95 -15.80 -8.81
N SER A 59 -11.96 -14.91 -8.71
CA SER A 59 -10.78 -14.89 -9.58
C SER A 59 -9.51 -14.65 -8.76
N ASP A 60 -8.36 -15.06 -9.30
CA ASP A 60 -7.10 -14.85 -8.59
C ASP A 60 -6.74 -13.36 -8.49
N PHE A 61 -7.03 -12.55 -9.50
CA PHE A 61 -6.91 -11.10 -9.41
C PHE A 61 -7.84 -10.51 -8.32
N GLY A 62 -9.10 -10.95 -8.30
CA GLY A 62 -10.04 -10.53 -7.28
C GLY A 62 -9.62 -10.95 -5.87
N LYS A 63 -9.09 -12.16 -5.69
CA LYS A 63 -8.51 -12.60 -4.39
C LYS A 63 -7.39 -11.67 -3.92
N GLY A 64 -6.51 -11.24 -4.84
CA GLY A 64 -5.47 -10.24 -4.55
C GLY A 64 -6.06 -8.90 -4.14
N TRP A 65 -7.06 -8.43 -4.87
CA TRP A 65 -7.80 -7.22 -4.53
C TRP A 65 -8.46 -7.34 -3.14
N HIS A 66 -9.09 -8.46 -2.84
CA HIS A 66 -9.64 -8.72 -1.50
C HIS A 66 -8.54 -8.67 -0.42
N ALA A 67 -7.37 -9.28 -0.67
CA ALA A 67 -6.25 -9.25 0.25
C ALA A 67 -5.78 -7.80 0.53
N HIS A 68 -5.75 -6.92 -0.49
CA HIS A 68 -5.49 -5.49 -0.32
C HIS A 68 -6.46 -4.85 0.68
N LEU A 69 -7.76 -5.05 0.49
CA LEU A 69 -8.79 -4.45 1.34
C LEU A 69 -8.68 -4.93 2.80
N VAL A 70 -8.39 -6.21 2.99
CA VAL A 70 -8.14 -6.77 4.34
C VAL A 70 -6.87 -6.16 4.95
N CYS A 71 -5.78 -6.05 4.18
CA CYS A 71 -4.55 -5.40 4.62
C CYS A 71 -4.80 -3.97 5.10
N ASP A 72 -5.52 -3.18 4.32
CA ASP A 72 -5.87 -1.81 4.65
C ASP A 72 -6.64 -1.70 5.98
N ASP A 73 -7.65 -2.55 6.16
CA ASP A 73 -8.48 -2.52 7.37
C ASP A 73 -7.67 -2.90 8.62
N VAL A 74 -6.94 -4.03 8.58
CA VAL A 74 -6.18 -4.49 9.75
C VAL A 74 -4.99 -3.58 10.06
N GLN A 75 -4.31 -3.04 9.04
CA GLN A 75 -3.22 -2.09 9.23
C GLN A 75 -3.72 -0.78 9.85
N TYR A 76 -4.87 -0.28 9.39
CA TYR A 76 -5.47 0.93 9.96
C TYR A 76 -5.74 0.77 11.46
N GLU A 77 -6.38 -0.33 11.86
CA GLU A 77 -6.69 -0.60 13.27
C GLU A 77 -5.43 -0.80 14.12
N VAL A 78 -4.43 -1.52 13.60
CA VAL A 78 -3.15 -1.70 14.30
C VAL A 78 -2.40 -0.38 14.43
N THR A 79 -2.36 0.43 13.36
CA THR A 79 -1.69 1.74 13.42
C THR A 79 -2.39 2.66 14.44
N LYS A 80 -3.71 2.64 14.49
CA LYS A 80 -4.48 3.41 15.46
C LYS A 80 -4.23 2.96 16.91
N GLU A 81 -4.02 1.66 17.14
CA GLU A 81 -3.67 1.12 18.45
C GLU A 81 -2.25 1.56 18.88
N LEU A 82 -1.28 1.46 17.98
CA LEU A 82 0.13 1.73 18.28
C LEU A 82 0.46 3.23 18.31
N PHE A 83 -0.27 4.05 17.56
CA PHE A 83 -0.05 5.49 17.40
C PHE A 83 -1.36 6.28 17.60
N PRO A 84 -2.04 6.15 18.74
CA PRO A 84 -3.33 6.80 18.96
C PRO A 84 -3.28 8.33 18.79
N GLU A 85 -2.14 8.96 19.08
CA GLU A 85 -1.91 10.41 18.95
C GLU A 85 -2.03 10.90 17.51
N VAL A 86 -1.83 10.03 16.52
CA VAL A 86 -2.00 10.37 15.09
C VAL A 86 -3.49 10.53 14.76
N PHE A 87 -4.36 9.81 15.48
CA PHE A 87 -5.79 9.71 15.19
C PHE A 87 -6.66 10.63 16.08
N VAL A 88 -6.08 11.30 17.09
CA VAL A 88 -6.80 12.31 17.90
C VAL A 88 -6.96 13.65 17.18
N VAL A 89 -6.20 13.86 16.09
CA VAL A 89 -6.31 15.04 15.23
C VAL A 89 -7.11 14.71 13.97
N LYS A 90 -7.59 15.75 13.26
CA LYS A 90 -8.38 15.56 12.04
C LYS A 90 -7.63 14.70 11.01
N MET A 91 -8.30 13.67 10.46
CA MET A 91 -7.76 12.69 9.51
C MET A 91 -8.15 12.96 8.03
N GLY A 92 -8.67 14.13 7.69
CA GLY A 92 -9.00 14.47 6.30
C GLY A 92 -7.74 14.67 5.43
N HIS A 93 -7.85 14.42 4.14
CA HIS A 93 -6.76 14.60 3.17
C HIS A 93 -6.04 15.96 3.36
N GLY A 94 -4.72 15.92 3.45
CA GLY A 94 -3.88 17.10 3.69
C GLY A 94 -3.90 17.66 5.11
N SER A 95 -4.63 17.05 6.05
CA SER A 95 -4.60 17.42 7.46
C SER A 95 -3.33 16.89 8.14
N GLU A 96 -3.03 17.40 9.34
CA GLU A 96 -1.88 16.96 10.14
C GLU A 96 -1.90 15.46 10.43
N GLY A 97 -3.03 14.92 10.90
CA GLY A 97 -3.18 13.48 11.15
C GLY A 97 -2.98 12.65 9.89
N TRP A 98 -3.48 13.11 8.74
CA TRP A 98 -3.27 12.43 7.47
C TRP A 98 -1.79 12.42 7.06
N VAL A 99 -1.06 13.54 7.21
CA VAL A 99 0.38 13.64 6.93
C VAL A 99 1.17 12.69 7.83
N ARG A 100 0.90 12.69 9.14
CA ARG A 100 1.52 11.79 10.11
C ARG A 100 1.27 10.33 9.78
N HIS A 101 0.03 9.98 9.43
CA HIS A 101 -0.33 8.61 9.03
C HIS A 101 0.37 8.18 7.73
N CYS A 102 0.46 9.06 6.72
CA CYS A 102 1.23 8.78 5.50
C CYS A 102 2.71 8.53 5.80
N ALA A 103 3.30 9.28 6.74
CA ALA A 103 4.69 9.08 7.14
C ALA A 103 4.93 7.69 7.78
N LEU A 104 4.01 7.23 8.63
CA LEU A 104 4.10 5.87 9.21
C LEU A 104 4.05 4.78 8.14
N LYS A 105 3.20 4.96 7.11
CA LYS A 105 3.12 4.02 5.99
C LYS A 105 4.41 3.94 5.19
N VAL A 106 5.07 5.08 4.94
CA VAL A 106 6.37 5.07 4.25
C VAL A 106 7.40 4.31 5.05
N LEU A 107 7.49 4.55 6.35
CA LEU A 107 8.44 3.82 7.20
C LEU A 107 8.16 2.33 7.21
N GLN A 108 6.88 1.94 7.26
CA GLN A 108 6.51 0.53 7.19
C GLN A 108 6.85 -0.06 5.82
N ASP A 109 6.51 0.60 4.72
CA ASP A 109 6.81 0.12 3.37
C ASP A 109 8.32 -0.05 3.15
N MET A 110 9.14 0.89 3.66
CA MET A 110 10.60 0.76 3.65
C MET A 110 11.10 -0.43 4.47
N ASP A 111 10.43 -0.76 5.57
CA ASP A 111 10.74 -1.96 6.35
C ASP A 111 10.31 -3.23 5.62
N ASP A 112 9.12 -3.25 5.04
CA ASP A 112 8.60 -4.39 4.30
C ASP A 112 9.45 -4.74 3.07
N VAL A 113 10.00 -3.75 2.37
CA VAL A 113 10.98 -3.97 1.28
C VAL A 113 12.24 -4.69 1.77
N ARG A 114 12.70 -4.39 2.99
CA ARG A 114 13.87 -5.06 3.59
C ARG A 114 13.57 -6.47 4.05
N GLN A 115 12.34 -6.75 4.47
CA GLN A 115 11.91 -8.01 5.05
C GLN A 115 11.41 -9.03 4.01
N ALA A 116 11.01 -8.58 2.82
CA ALA A 116 10.45 -9.41 1.77
C ALA A 116 11.14 -9.20 0.42
N PRO A 117 11.23 -10.24 -0.43
CA PRO A 117 11.89 -10.16 -1.74
C PRO A 117 11.01 -9.48 -2.80
N ILE A 118 10.55 -8.25 -2.51
CA ILE A 118 9.59 -7.51 -3.36
C ILE A 118 10.04 -7.45 -4.83
N GLY A 119 11.35 -7.23 -5.07
CA GLY A 119 11.91 -7.17 -6.42
C GLY A 119 11.65 -8.42 -7.28
N SER A 120 11.54 -9.60 -6.66
CA SER A 120 11.25 -10.86 -7.36
C SER A 120 9.82 -10.94 -7.91
N PHE A 121 8.92 -10.12 -7.40
CA PHE A 121 7.50 -10.12 -7.76
C PHE A 121 7.11 -8.99 -8.72
N LEU A 122 8.03 -8.07 -9.01
CA LEU A 122 7.77 -6.94 -9.92
C LEU A 122 7.34 -7.37 -11.33
N PRO A 123 7.82 -8.49 -11.93
CA PRO A 123 7.31 -8.95 -13.22
C PRO A 123 5.82 -9.26 -13.23
N TYR A 124 5.25 -9.64 -12.08
CA TYR A 124 3.81 -9.91 -11.95
C TYR A 124 2.95 -8.64 -12.05
N LEU A 125 3.53 -7.46 -11.82
CA LEU A 125 2.83 -6.18 -11.97
C LEU A 125 2.56 -5.80 -13.44
N GLU A 126 3.05 -6.59 -14.39
CA GLU A 126 2.69 -6.49 -15.81
C GLU A 126 1.30 -7.08 -16.12
N HIS A 127 0.72 -7.90 -15.23
CA HIS A 127 -0.66 -8.34 -15.33
C HIS A 127 -1.59 -7.15 -15.08
N LEU A 128 -2.23 -6.66 -16.13
CA LEU A 128 -3.14 -5.52 -16.06
C LEU A 128 -4.57 -5.98 -16.31
N GLU A 129 -5.43 -5.86 -15.33
CA GLU A 129 -6.87 -5.98 -15.47
C GLU A 129 -7.52 -4.62 -15.21
N ASN A 130 -8.61 -4.32 -15.92
CA ASN A 130 -9.35 -3.05 -15.80
C ASN A 130 -10.83 -3.30 -15.49
N PRO A 131 -11.13 -3.93 -14.35
CA PRO A 131 -12.49 -4.38 -14.03
C PRO A 131 -13.53 -3.26 -13.96
N ASN A 132 -13.11 -2.02 -13.80
CA ASN A 132 -13.97 -0.84 -13.74
C ASN A 132 -13.85 0.05 -15.00
N GLY A 133 -13.20 -0.44 -16.06
CA GLY A 133 -13.02 0.30 -17.32
C GLY A 133 -11.88 1.34 -17.28
N GLU A 134 -10.90 1.17 -16.40
CA GLU A 134 -9.74 2.04 -16.32
C GLU A 134 -8.95 2.07 -17.63
N ASP A 135 -8.30 3.19 -17.89
CA ASP A 135 -7.33 3.32 -18.97
C ASP A 135 -6.10 2.43 -18.70
N ILE A 136 -5.89 1.43 -19.56
CA ILE A 136 -4.78 0.48 -19.47
C ILE A 136 -3.41 1.19 -19.51
N ALA A 137 -3.27 2.31 -20.24
CA ALA A 137 -2.02 3.05 -20.28
C ALA A 137 -1.73 3.68 -18.91
N LYS A 138 -2.75 4.16 -18.21
CA LYS A 138 -2.61 4.69 -16.84
C LYS A 138 -2.30 3.60 -15.83
N LEU A 139 -2.97 2.42 -15.92
CA LEU A 139 -2.64 1.26 -15.08
C LEU A 139 -1.19 0.84 -15.27
N ARG A 140 -0.72 0.78 -16.53
CA ARG A 140 0.69 0.47 -16.84
C ARG A 140 1.63 1.52 -16.24
N ALA A 141 1.31 2.80 -16.36
CA ALA A 141 2.11 3.88 -15.78
C ALA A 141 2.20 3.77 -14.24
N TYR A 142 1.11 3.37 -13.59
CA TYR A 142 1.06 3.07 -12.16
C TYR A 142 2.03 1.93 -11.81
N SER A 143 1.88 0.75 -12.43
CA SER A 143 2.77 -0.41 -12.19
C SER A 143 4.24 -0.09 -12.44
N GLN A 144 4.54 0.62 -13.52
CA GLN A 144 5.92 1.02 -13.85
C GLN A 144 6.56 1.95 -12.82
N THR A 145 5.76 2.73 -12.07
CA THR A 145 6.29 3.56 -11.00
C THR A 145 6.94 2.69 -9.92
N PHE A 146 6.27 1.61 -9.50
CA PHE A 146 6.80 0.70 -8.49
C PHE A 146 7.90 -0.20 -9.03
N THR A 147 7.77 -0.69 -10.26
CA THR A 147 8.85 -1.46 -10.88
C THR A 147 10.17 -0.69 -10.82
N ARG A 148 10.17 0.59 -11.17
CA ARG A 148 11.38 1.42 -11.07
C ARG A 148 11.82 1.66 -9.63
N MET A 149 10.87 1.94 -8.73
CA MET A 149 11.14 2.29 -7.34
C MET A 149 11.77 1.14 -6.56
N TYR A 150 11.35 -0.10 -6.82
CA TYR A 150 11.81 -1.27 -6.06
C TYR A 150 12.91 -2.08 -6.77
N VAL A 151 13.17 -1.86 -8.08
CA VAL A 151 14.27 -2.54 -8.81
C VAL A 151 15.60 -1.85 -8.61
N ASP A 152 15.62 -0.51 -8.73
CA ASP A 152 16.87 0.25 -8.75
C ASP A 152 17.48 0.45 -7.35
N SER A 153 16.72 0.16 -6.30
CA SER A 153 17.14 0.34 -4.92
C SER A 153 16.77 -0.89 -4.10
N ALA A 154 17.74 -1.47 -3.39
CA ALA A 154 17.46 -2.51 -2.39
C ALA A 154 16.45 -2.02 -1.34
N THR A 155 16.38 -0.71 -1.11
CA THR A 155 15.37 -0.03 -0.32
C THR A 155 15.12 1.34 -0.93
N PRO A 156 13.86 1.70 -1.27
CA PRO A 156 13.53 3.03 -1.80
C PRO A 156 13.97 4.13 -0.86
N THR A 157 14.44 5.24 -1.42
CA THR A 157 14.81 6.43 -0.67
C THR A 157 13.59 7.32 -0.41
N LEU A 158 13.69 8.25 0.53
CA LEU A 158 12.62 9.25 0.76
C LEU A 158 12.35 10.09 -0.49
N ASN A 159 13.35 10.25 -1.37
CA ASN A 159 13.17 10.96 -2.63
C ASN A 159 12.29 10.17 -3.61
N ASP A 160 12.39 8.85 -3.63
CA ASP A 160 11.55 8.00 -4.48
C ASP A 160 10.07 8.11 -4.09
N TYR A 161 9.77 8.08 -2.79
CA TYR A 161 8.41 8.32 -2.29
C TYR A 161 7.92 9.73 -2.59
N TYR A 162 8.77 10.75 -2.43
CA TYR A 162 8.42 12.13 -2.77
C TYR A 162 8.04 12.28 -4.25
N GLU A 163 8.86 11.74 -5.16
CA GLU A 163 8.59 11.76 -6.60
C GLU A 163 7.35 10.93 -6.98
N MET A 164 7.12 9.80 -6.32
CA MET A 164 5.91 9.00 -6.49
C MET A 164 4.66 9.84 -6.17
N TRP A 165 4.62 10.49 -5.01
CA TRP A 165 3.46 11.30 -4.63
C TRP A 165 3.21 12.48 -5.55
N ARG A 166 4.28 13.12 -6.03
CA ARG A 166 4.14 14.19 -7.04
C ARG A 166 3.49 13.67 -8.33
N LYS A 167 3.91 12.50 -8.80
CA LYS A 167 3.31 11.84 -9.97
C LYS A 167 1.84 11.47 -9.74
N TRP A 168 1.46 11.21 -8.52
CA TRP A 168 0.07 10.89 -8.12
C TRP A 168 -0.79 12.12 -7.82
N GLY A 169 -0.29 13.30 -8.12
CA GLY A 169 -1.04 14.54 -7.95
C GLY A 169 -1.15 15.04 -6.50
N ILE A 170 -0.37 14.47 -5.58
CA ILE A 170 -0.18 15.05 -4.25
C ILE A 170 0.75 16.24 -4.42
N GLY A 171 0.24 17.44 -4.20
CA GLY A 171 1.00 18.68 -4.44
C GLY A 171 2.30 18.75 -3.63
N ASP A 172 3.31 19.42 -4.19
CA ASP A 172 4.68 19.52 -3.63
C ASP A 172 4.71 19.83 -2.14
N ARG A 173 3.85 20.75 -1.68
CA ARG A 173 3.79 21.13 -0.26
C ARG A 173 3.44 19.96 0.64
N LEU A 174 2.45 19.15 0.27
CA LEU A 174 2.05 17.98 1.07
C LEU A 174 3.10 16.88 1.02
N ALA A 175 3.68 16.63 -0.16
CA ALA A 175 4.76 15.65 -0.30
C ALA A 175 5.98 16.01 0.57
N LEU A 176 6.34 17.30 0.63
CA LEU A 176 7.40 17.79 1.52
C LEU A 176 7.04 17.66 3.00
N GLN A 177 5.80 17.93 3.38
CA GLN A 177 5.33 17.75 4.77
C GLN A 177 5.42 16.28 5.19
N ILE A 178 5.00 15.34 4.34
CA ILE A 178 5.11 13.91 4.62
C ILE A 178 6.58 13.50 4.74
N ARG A 179 7.44 13.93 3.81
CA ARG A 179 8.88 13.66 3.88
C ARG A 179 9.50 14.14 5.20
N HIS A 180 9.24 15.37 5.60
CA HIS A 180 9.74 15.91 6.86
C HIS A 180 9.23 15.11 8.07
N GLN A 181 7.96 14.69 8.04
CA GLN A 181 7.40 13.86 9.11
C GLN A 181 8.04 12.46 9.16
N VAL A 182 8.37 11.87 8.00
CA VAL A 182 9.14 10.61 7.93
C VAL A 182 10.51 10.79 8.58
N GLU A 183 11.25 11.86 8.25
CA GLU A 183 12.56 12.17 8.84
C GLU A 183 12.46 12.32 10.38
N THR A 184 11.41 12.98 10.85
CA THR A 184 11.13 13.15 12.28
C THR A 184 10.90 11.79 12.96
N TYR A 185 10.05 10.96 12.41
CA TYR A 185 9.73 9.63 12.97
C TYR A 185 10.91 8.66 12.88
N ALA A 186 11.67 8.68 11.78
CA ALA A 186 12.85 7.85 11.61
C ALA A 186 13.96 8.15 12.64
N SER A 187 13.99 9.37 13.21
CA SER A 187 14.93 9.75 14.27
C SER A 187 14.47 9.31 15.66
N ASP A 188 13.22 8.86 15.82
CA ASP A 188 12.66 8.38 17.10
C ASP A 188 12.73 6.86 17.19
N ALA A 189 13.63 6.36 18.04
CA ALA A 189 13.80 4.93 18.26
C ALA A 189 12.55 4.24 18.84
N GLY A 190 11.67 4.97 19.53
CA GLY A 190 10.39 4.46 20.03
C GLY A 190 9.42 4.20 18.88
N VAL A 191 9.30 5.18 17.99
CA VAL A 191 8.48 5.05 16.76
C VAL A 191 8.98 3.90 15.91
N MET A 192 10.29 3.83 15.63
CA MET A 192 10.86 2.80 14.77
C MET A 192 10.62 1.38 15.31
N ARG A 193 10.74 1.16 16.62
CA ARG A 193 10.37 -0.14 17.22
C ARG A 193 8.89 -0.49 17.04
N GLN A 194 8.00 0.49 17.08
CA GLN A 194 6.56 0.24 16.85
C GLN A 194 6.26 -0.06 15.38
N ILE A 195 6.95 0.58 14.43
CA ILE A 195 6.84 0.30 12.99
C ILE A 195 7.09 -1.18 12.71
N GLU A 196 8.16 -1.77 13.28
CA GLU A 196 8.48 -3.21 13.12
C GLU A 196 7.34 -4.14 13.58
N HIS A 197 6.47 -3.68 14.47
CA HIS A 197 5.33 -4.47 14.97
C HIS A 197 4.05 -4.32 14.17
N ILE A 198 3.90 -3.25 13.35
CA ILE A 198 2.64 -3.01 12.60
C ILE A 198 2.32 -4.21 11.72
N TYR A 199 3.28 -4.62 10.89
CA TYR A 199 3.07 -5.71 9.93
C TYR A 199 2.68 -7.02 10.61
N THR A 200 3.47 -7.47 11.58
CA THR A 200 3.24 -8.73 12.28
C THR A 200 1.87 -8.76 12.98
N LYS A 201 1.49 -7.65 13.64
CA LYS A 201 0.18 -7.54 14.29
C LYS A 201 -0.96 -7.52 13.25
N ALA A 202 -0.79 -6.83 12.13
CA ALA A 202 -1.78 -6.78 11.06
C ALA A 202 -2.00 -8.17 10.44
N LEU A 203 -0.91 -8.89 10.14
CA LEU A 203 -0.98 -10.25 9.61
C LEU A 203 -1.69 -11.21 10.57
N LEU A 204 -1.34 -11.18 11.86
CA LEU A 204 -1.98 -12.02 12.89
C LEU A 204 -3.48 -11.76 13.04
N ARG A 205 -3.96 -10.54 12.79
CA ARG A 205 -5.39 -10.21 12.80
C ARG A 205 -6.14 -10.68 11.56
N ALA A 206 -5.44 -10.84 10.45
CA ALA A 206 -6.02 -11.25 9.18
C ALA A 206 -6.13 -12.77 9.03
N LEU A 207 -5.30 -13.54 9.75
CA LEU A 207 -5.31 -15.02 9.77
C LEU A 207 -6.47 -15.55 10.60
#